data_33d86bf83d0f8fb3860f1890f9fd7b73
#
_entry.id   33d86bf83d0f8fb3860f1890f9fd7b73
#
_cell.length_a   1.000
_cell.length_b   1.000
_cell.length_c   1.000
_cell.angle_alpha   90.00
_cell.angle_beta   90.00
_cell.angle_gamma   90.00
#
_symmetry.space_group_name_H-M   'P 1'
#
loop_
_entity.id
_entity.type
_entity.pdbx_description
1 polymer ?
#
loop_
_entity_poly.entity_id
_entity_poly.type
_entity_poly.pdbx_seq_one_letter_code
_entity_poly.pdbx_strand_id
1 'polypeptide(L)'
;FKDRGTSMMISALKSMGVSEIVEDSSGNAGASVSAYSSKASIKAHIFAPSSAPETKLNQIKVYGSVLHSIDGSRDRTTEAAEAFALEKKVIYASHNLSPFFIEGTKSFGYETFNDFEKRIPENIIVPVGNGSLFLGIWKAITELYNKSHINDKPKLHCIQAMNVNPIASSDRWDKSKIAPTMAGGIAVGSPPRKSEVKNVLKESNGFANSVTEESIKEWQIKLAKNEGLFCEPTSAAAFAGLENLVHEKRINKTERVLIPITGSGLKDVFPE
;
A
#
# COMPACT_ATOMS: atom_id res chain seq x y z
N PHE A 1 -7.26 2.30 0.43
CA PHE A 1 -7.16 1.36 -0.73
C PHE A 1 -7.12 -0.10 -0.31
N LYS A 2 -6.74 -0.40 0.94
CA LYS A 2 -6.64 -1.79 1.42
C LYS A 2 -7.96 -2.55 1.25
N ASP A 3 -9.09 -1.89 1.43
CA ASP A 3 -10.42 -2.48 1.29
C ASP A 3 -10.67 -3.08 -0.10
N ARG A 4 -10.09 -2.50 -1.15
CA ARG A 4 -10.19 -3.02 -2.52
C ARG A 4 -9.59 -4.44 -2.62
N GLY A 5 -8.37 -4.60 -2.11
CA GLY A 5 -7.70 -5.90 -2.09
C GLY A 5 -8.36 -6.88 -1.13
N THR A 6 -8.69 -6.39 0.07
CA THR A 6 -9.30 -7.23 1.12
C THR A 6 -10.67 -7.75 0.72
N SER A 7 -11.53 -6.93 0.12
CA SER A 7 -12.88 -7.37 -0.30
C SER A 7 -12.81 -8.55 -1.26
N MET A 8 -11.91 -8.49 -2.25
CA MET A 8 -11.72 -9.59 -3.21
C MET A 8 -11.11 -10.82 -2.54
N MET A 9 -10.07 -10.63 -1.72
CA MET A 9 -9.40 -11.72 -1.02
C MET A 9 -10.37 -12.46 -0.07
N ILE A 10 -11.09 -11.74 0.76
CA ILE A 10 -12.05 -12.34 1.70
C ILE A 10 -13.22 -13.00 0.98
N SER A 11 -13.72 -12.41 -0.11
CA SER A 11 -14.77 -13.02 -0.93
C SER A 11 -14.32 -14.35 -1.54
N ALA A 12 -13.10 -14.39 -2.09
CA ALA A 12 -12.51 -15.62 -2.62
C ALA A 12 -12.35 -16.69 -1.53
N LEU A 13 -11.77 -16.34 -0.39
CA LEU A 13 -11.61 -17.27 0.74
C LEU A 13 -12.96 -17.79 1.25
N LYS A 14 -13.96 -16.92 1.35
CA LYS A 14 -15.33 -17.32 1.72
C LYS A 14 -15.93 -18.32 0.74
N SER A 15 -15.76 -18.09 -0.57
CA SER A 15 -16.28 -19.01 -1.59
C SER A 15 -15.59 -20.37 -1.59
N MET A 16 -14.37 -20.45 -1.06
CA MET A 16 -13.61 -21.70 -0.85
C MET A 16 -13.97 -22.40 0.48
N GLY A 17 -14.95 -21.89 1.25
CA GLY A 17 -15.34 -22.46 2.54
C GLY A 17 -14.38 -22.17 3.69
N VAL A 18 -13.48 -21.20 3.55
CA VAL A 18 -12.56 -20.82 4.62
C VAL A 18 -13.31 -20.13 5.74
N SER A 19 -13.12 -20.60 6.97
CA SER A 19 -13.78 -20.09 8.19
C SER A 19 -12.83 -19.37 9.15
N GLU A 20 -11.50 -19.53 8.96
CA GLU A 20 -10.49 -18.96 9.85
C GLU A 20 -9.25 -18.56 9.06
N ILE A 21 -8.67 -17.40 9.37
CA ILE A 21 -7.49 -16.84 8.67
C ILE A 21 -6.52 -16.15 9.63
N VAL A 22 -5.28 -15.98 9.16
CA VAL A 22 -4.22 -15.21 9.83
C VAL A 22 -3.75 -14.07 8.94
N GLU A 23 -3.50 -12.90 9.52
CA GLU A 23 -2.88 -11.74 8.88
C GLU A 23 -1.88 -11.09 9.84
N ASP A 24 -0.78 -10.52 9.32
CA ASP A 24 0.30 -9.93 10.11
C ASP A 24 0.42 -8.41 9.95
N SER A 25 -0.67 -7.67 10.11
CA SER A 25 -0.65 -6.22 9.96
C SER A 25 -1.34 -5.49 11.11
N SER A 26 -0.63 -4.57 11.74
CA SER A 26 -1.19 -3.62 12.71
C SER A 26 -1.79 -2.36 12.08
N GLY A 27 -1.59 -2.16 10.77
CA GLY A 27 -2.00 -0.94 10.06
C GLY A 27 -3.31 -1.08 9.29
N ASN A 28 -3.44 -0.29 8.23
CA ASN A 28 -4.64 -0.25 7.38
C ASN A 28 -5.05 -1.64 6.83
N ALA A 29 -4.09 -2.55 6.58
CA ALA A 29 -4.42 -3.90 6.12
C ALA A 29 -5.07 -4.74 7.22
N GLY A 30 -4.50 -4.76 8.44
CA GLY A 30 -5.10 -5.50 9.56
C GLY A 30 -6.51 -5.01 9.90
N ALA A 31 -6.72 -3.67 9.92
CA ALA A 31 -8.05 -3.11 10.14
C ALA A 31 -9.03 -3.51 9.02
N SER A 32 -8.60 -3.44 7.76
CA SER A 32 -9.41 -3.84 6.60
C SER A 32 -9.75 -5.34 6.65
N VAL A 33 -8.75 -6.21 6.86
CA VAL A 33 -8.98 -7.67 6.97
C VAL A 33 -9.93 -7.98 8.11
N SER A 34 -9.78 -7.34 9.27
CA SER A 34 -10.70 -7.51 10.41
C SER A 34 -12.14 -7.15 10.05
N ALA A 35 -12.36 -6.00 9.42
CA ALA A 35 -13.70 -5.53 9.04
C ALA A 35 -14.39 -6.48 8.04
N TYR A 36 -13.68 -6.85 6.97
CA TYR A 36 -14.26 -7.73 5.95
C TYR A 36 -14.43 -9.18 6.44
N SER A 37 -13.53 -9.67 7.28
CA SER A 37 -13.66 -11.00 7.89
C SER A 37 -14.86 -11.07 8.82
N SER A 38 -15.09 -10.02 9.64
CA SER A 38 -16.28 -9.90 10.48
C SER A 38 -17.56 -9.98 9.63
N LYS A 39 -17.64 -9.19 8.55
CA LYS A 39 -18.79 -9.22 7.63
C LYS A 39 -18.98 -10.57 6.95
N ALA A 40 -17.91 -11.28 6.65
CA ALA A 40 -17.94 -12.60 6.03
C ALA A 40 -18.19 -13.76 7.02
N SER A 41 -18.23 -13.50 8.32
CA SER A 41 -18.26 -14.52 9.38
C SER A 41 -17.03 -15.46 9.30
N ILE A 42 -15.88 -14.90 8.99
CA ILE A 42 -14.57 -15.57 9.02
C ILE A 42 -13.84 -15.10 10.29
N LYS A 43 -13.36 -16.02 11.09
CA LYS A 43 -12.54 -15.71 12.27
C LYS A 43 -11.17 -15.24 11.83
N ALA A 44 -10.77 -14.02 12.22
CA ALA A 44 -9.48 -13.47 11.85
C ALA A 44 -8.54 -13.39 13.07
N HIS A 45 -7.33 -13.91 12.91
CA HIS A 45 -6.21 -13.75 13.83
C HIS A 45 -5.26 -12.71 13.26
N ILE A 46 -5.12 -11.58 13.97
CA ILE A 46 -4.26 -10.48 13.55
C ILE A 46 -3.04 -10.42 14.44
N PHE A 47 -1.87 -10.60 13.85
CA PHE A 47 -0.58 -10.48 14.51
C PHE A 47 -0.04 -9.06 14.35
N ALA A 48 0.36 -8.43 15.45
CA ALA A 48 0.85 -7.06 15.46
C ALA A 48 2.02 -6.92 16.44
N PRO A 49 3.01 -6.06 16.15
CA PRO A 49 4.03 -5.71 17.15
C PRO A 49 3.38 -5.10 18.39
N SER A 50 3.87 -5.42 19.58
CA SER A 50 3.40 -4.84 20.84
C SER A 50 3.60 -3.32 20.90
N SER A 51 4.55 -2.79 20.13
CA SER A 51 4.83 -1.36 19.97
C SER A 51 3.88 -0.63 19.00
N ALA A 52 2.91 -1.32 18.39
CA ALA A 52 1.98 -0.68 17.46
C ALA A 52 1.04 0.30 18.21
N PRO A 53 0.70 1.46 17.60
CA PRO A 53 -0.18 2.44 18.22
C PRO A 53 -1.52 1.83 18.67
N GLU A 54 -1.93 2.10 19.89
CA GLU A 54 -3.15 1.54 20.48
C GLU A 54 -4.40 1.90 19.66
N THR A 55 -4.47 3.11 19.11
CA THR A 55 -5.57 3.57 18.25
C THR A 55 -5.77 2.64 17.05
N LYS A 56 -4.69 2.14 16.44
CA LYS A 56 -4.74 1.19 15.32
C LYS A 56 -5.17 -0.20 15.78
N LEU A 57 -4.69 -0.65 16.94
CA LEU A 57 -5.04 -1.95 17.52
C LEU A 57 -6.52 -1.99 17.98
N ASN A 58 -7.03 -0.88 18.51
CA ASN A 58 -8.41 -0.78 18.93
C ASN A 58 -9.40 -0.92 17.74
N GLN A 59 -9.04 -0.40 16.56
CA GLN A 59 -9.85 -0.60 15.36
C GLN A 59 -9.93 -2.10 14.97
N ILE A 60 -8.85 -2.86 15.11
CA ILE A 60 -8.82 -4.31 14.87
C ILE A 60 -9.73 -5.05 15.87
N LYS A 61 -9.61 -4.71 17.16
CA LYS A 61 -10.38 -5.33 18.25
C LYS A 61 -11.88 -5.09 18.11
N VAL A 62 -12.30 -3.88 17.73
CA VAL A 62 -13.74 -3.53 17.62
C VAL A 62 -14.46 -4.34 16.55
N TYR A 63 -13.75 -4.83 15.53
CA TYR A 63 -14.30 -5.75 14.52
C TYR A 63 -14.35 -7.20 14.97
N GLY A 64 -13.93 -7.53 16.20
CA GLY A 64 -14.02 -8.86 16.77
C GLY A 64 -12.88 -9.82 16.37
N SER A 65 -11.81 -9.32 15.77
CA SER A 65 -10.63 -10.14 15.46
C SER A 65 -9.85 -10.51 16.72
N VAL A 66 -9.23 -11.68 16.72
CA VAL A 66 -8.29 -12.11 17.78
C VAL A 66 -6.95 -11.44 17.54
N LEU A 67 -6.58 -10.50 18.40
CA LEU A 67 -5.31 -9.79 18.32
C LEU A 67 -4.22 -10.57 19.07
N HIS A 68 -3.12 -10.86 18.37
CA HIS A 68 -1.89 -11.43 18.92
C HIS A 68 -0.81 -10.35 18.98
N SER A 69 -0.44 -9.93 20.18
CA SER A 69 0.61 -8.94 20.41
C SER A 69 1.96 -9.64 20.51
N ILE A 70 2.90 -9.26 19.65
CA ILE A 70 4.22 -9.91 19.54
C ILE A 70 5.31 -8.90 19.92
N ASP A 71 6.16 -9.26 20.87
CA ASP A 71 7.29 -8.42 21.25
C ASP A 71 8.42 -8.50 20.22
N GLY A 72 8.93 -7.33 19.83
CA GLY A 72 10.07 -7.21 18.95
C GLY A 72 9.76 -6.62 17.58
N SER A 73 10.51 -7.04 16.56
CA SER A 73 10.47 -6.46 15.23
C SER A 73 9.24 -6.89 14.41
N ARG A 74 9.00 -6.16 13.33
CA ARG A 74 8.00 -6.56 12.32
C ARG A 74 8.26 -7.96 11.75
N ASP A 75 9.53 -8.31 11.53
CA ASP A 75 9.91 -9.63 11.01
C ASP A 75 9.50 -10.74 11.98
N ARG A 76 9.72 -10.56 13.30
CA ARG A 76 9.26 -11.51 14.32
C ARG A 76 7.73 -11.67 14.35
N THR A 77 7.01 -10.59 14.10
CA THR A 77 5.55 -10.64 14.01
C THR A 77 5.11 -11.50 12.83
N THR A 78 5.75 -11.35 11.68
CA THR A 78 5.49 -12.18 10.48
C THR A 78 5.81 -13.64 10.74
N GLU A 79 6.99 -13.95 11.31
CA GLU A 79 7.39 -15.31 11.69
C GLU A 79 6.38 -15.98 12.63
N ALA A 80 5.89 -15.24 13.65
CA ALA A 80 4.89 -15.76 14.58
C ALA A 80 3.55 -16.04 13.89
N ALA A 81 3.13 -15.19 12.96
CA ALA A 81 1.90 -15.39 12.19
C ALA A 81 1.99 -16.61 11.27
N GLU A 82 3.12 -16.78 10.58
CA GLU A 82 3.40 -17.94 9.72
C GLU A 82 3.45 -19.24 10.53
N ALA A 83 4.14 -19.24 11.67
CA ALA A 83 4.22 -20.38 12.57
C ALA A 83 2.84 -20.80 13.09
N PHE A 84 2.01 -19.82 13.51
CA PHE A 84 0.64 -20.07 13.94
C PHE A 84 -0.21 -20.65 12.81
N ALA A 85 -0.12 -20.07 11.61
CA ALA A 85 -0.86 -20.55 10.45
C ALA A 85 -0.52 -22.01 10.13
N LEU A 86 0.75 -22.37 10.19
CA LEU A 86 1.22 -23.74 9.96
C LEU A 86 0.76 -24.71 11.07
N GLU A 87 0.95 -24.35 12.33
CA GLU A 87 0.57 -25.18 13.50
C GLU A 87 -0.94 -25.48 13.53
N LYS A 88 -1.75 -24.43 13.34
CA LYS A 88 -3.21 -24.53 13.39
C LYS A 88 -3.84 -24.97 12.08
N LYS A 89 -3.06 -25.10 11.00
CA LYS A 89 -3.53 -25.39 9.63
C LYS A 89 -4.56 -24.37 9.14
N VAL A 90 -4.35 -23.10 9.47
CA VAL A 90 -5.19 -21.97 9.09
C VAL A 90 -4.53 -21.20 7.95
N ILE A 91 -5.33 -20.63 7.04
CA ILE A 91 -4.78 -19.91 5.89
C ILE A 91 -4.11 -18.62 6.35
N TYR A 92 -2.84 -18.44 5.97
CA TYR A 92 -2.15 -17.17 6.07
C TYR A 92 -2.61 -16.25 4.92
N ALA A 93 -3.57 -15.37 5.23
CA ALA A 93 -4.22 -14.46 4.30
C ALA A 93 -3.44 -13.17 4.14
N SER A 94 -2.13 -13.28 3.90
CA SER A 94 -1.23 -12.14 3.76
C SER A 94 -1.64 -11.23 2.60
N HIS A 95 -1.96 -9.98 2.90
CA HIS A 95 -2.26 -8.95 1.90
C HIS A 95 -1.08 -8.65 0.96
N ASN A 96 0.13 -9.09 1.32
CA ASN A 96 1.34 -8.92 0.53
C ASN A 96 1.54 -10.06 -0.48
N LEU A 97 1.11 -11.27 -0.13
CA LEU A 97 1.38 -12.49 -0.91
C LEU A 97 0.14 -12.96 -1.68
N SER A 98 -1.06 -12.70 -1.19
CA SER A 98 -2.30 -13.16 -1.82
C SER A 98 -2.48 -12.61 -3.23
N PRO A 99 -2.66 -13.47 -4.25
CA PRO A 99 -2.98 -13.02 -5.60
C PRO A 99 -4.35 -12.34 -5.66
N PHE A 100 -5.32 -12.77 -4.86
CA PHE A 100 -6.65 -12.17 -4.79
C PHE A 100 -6.62 -10.73 -4.29
N PHE A 101 -5.67 -10.40 -3.40
CA PHE A 101 -5.50 -9.03 -2.95
C PHE A 101 -5.10 -8.10 -4.09
N ILE A 102 -4.17 -8.53 -4.95
CA ILE A 102 -3.76 -7.76 -6.13
C ILE A 102 -4.92 -7.64 -7.13
N GLU A 103 -5.68 -8.72 -7.35
CA GLU A 103 -6.87 -8.68 -8.20
C GLU A 103 -7.89 -7.63 -7.71
N GLY A 104 -8.08 -7.51 -6.39
CA GLY A 104 -8.94 -6.48 -5.82
C GLY A 104 -8.39 -5.06 -6.05
N THR A 105 -7.08 -4.85 -5.93
CA THR A 105 -6.47 -3.53 -6.16
C THR A 105 -6.49 -3.08 -7.61
N LYS A 106 -6.68 -3.99 -8.58
CA LYS A 106 -6.93 -3.64 -10.00
C LYS A 106 -8.14 -2.72 -10.18
N SER A 107 -9.14 -2.83 -9.30
CA SER A 107 -10.35 -2.00 -9.39
C SER A 107 -10.02 -0.50 -9.47
N PHE A 108 -8.92 -0.06 -8.83
CA PHE A 108 -8.46 1.33 -8.93
C PHE A 108 -8.12 1.73 -10.37
N GLY A 109 -7.41 0.89 -11.11
CA GLY A 109 -7.05 1.19 -12.51
C GLY A 109 -8.26 1.21 -13.43
N TYR A 110 -9.23 0.31 -13.23
CA TYR A 110 -10.47 0.30 -14.01
C TYR A 110 -11.36 1.50 -13.69
N GLU A 111 -11.49 1.88 -12.42
CA GLU A 111 -12.22 3.08 -12.02
C GLU A 111 -11.55 4.34 -12.61
N THR A 112 -10.21 4.43 -12.53
CA THR A 112 -9.48 5.52 -13.19
C THR A 112 -9.83 5.63 -14.69
N PHE A 113 -9.85 4.50 -15.39
CA PHE A 113 -10.22 4.49 -16.81
C PHE A 113 -11.65 4.99 -17.05
N ASN A 114 -12.60 4.61 -16.20
CA ASN A 114 -14.00 5.04 -16.34
C ASN A 114 -14.18 6.51 -15.95
N ASP A 115 -13.60 6.93 -14.82
CA ASP A 115 -13.79 8.28 -14.24
C ASP A 115 -13.12 9.36 -15.11
N PHE A 116 -12.04 9.02 -15.81
CA PHE A 116 -11.35 9.90 -16.75
C PHE A 116 -11.83 9.73 -18.20
N GLU A 117 -13.09 9.33 -18.41
CA GLU A 117 -13.71 9.21 -19.73
C GLU A 117 -12.86 8.40 -20.74
N LYS A 118 -12.31 7.30 -20.28
CA LYS A 118 -11.41 6.41 -21.03
C LYS A 118 -10.04 7.02 -21.39
N ARG A 119 -9.68 8.14 -20.74
CA ARG A 119 -8.39 8.81 -20.91
C ARG A 119 -7.56 8.68 -19.62
N ILE A 120 -6.68 7.71 -19.57
CA ILE A 120 -5.79 7.56 -18.41
C ILE A 120 -4.78 8.72 -18.39
N PRO A 121 -4.50 9.34 -17.22
CA PRO A 121 -3.44 10.33 -17.08
C PRO A 121 -2.09 9.78 -17.50
N GLU A 122 -1.23 10.63 -18.08
CA GLU A 122 0.08 10.25 -18.60
C GLU A 122 1.02 9.71 -17.52
N ASN A 123 0.82 10.14 -16.27
CA ASN A 123 1.63 9.74 -15.13
C ASN A 123 0.75 9.32 -13.95
N ILE A 124 1.11 8.22 -13.29
CA ILE A 124 0.49 7.78 -12.04
C ILE A 124 1.60 7.64 -10.99
N ILE A 125 1.47 8.35 -9.87
CA ILE A 125 2.48 8.37 -8.80
C ILE A 125 1.90 7.67 -7.58
N VAL A 126 2.56 6.60 -7.15
CA VAL A 126 2.04 5.73 -6.08
C VAL A 126 3.04 5.64 -4.93
N PRO A 127 2.62 5.83 -3.68
CA PRO A 127 3.46 5.51 -2.52
C PRO A 127 3.58 4.00 -2.37
N VAL A 128 4.81 3.47 -2.28
CA VAL A 128 5.07 2.03 -2.38
C VAL A 128 5.81 1.47 -1.18
N GLY A 129 5.13 0.62 -0.40
CA GLY A 129 5.75 -0.29 0.56
C GLY A 129 5.95 -1.68 -0.08
N ASN A 130 4.95 -2.56 0.05
CA ASN A 130 4.96 -3.92 -0.54
C ASN A 130 4.60 -3.97 -2.03
N GLY A 131 4.05 -2.90 -2.59
CA GLY A 131 3.77 -2.81 -4.03
C GLY A 131 2.39 -3.28 -4.47
N SER A 132 1.50 -3.76 -3.59
CA SER A 132 0.22 -4.35 -4.01
C SER A 132 -0.68 -3.40 -4.81
N LEU A 133 -0.81 -2.13 -4.41
CA LEU A 133 -1.57 -1.13 -5.19
C LEU A 133 -0.89 -0.84 -6.53
N PHE A 134 0.41 -0.63 -6.51
CA PHE A 134 1.23 -0.35 -7.69
C PHE A 134 1.09 -1.45 -8.76
N LEU A 135 1.23 -2.71 -8.33
CA LEU A 135 1.10 -3.87 -9.21
C LEU A 135 -0.34 -4.07 -9.70
N GLY A 136 -1.34 -3.82 -8.84
CA GLY A 136 -2.74 -3.90 -9.24
C GLY A 136 -3.11 -2.86 -10.30
N ILE A 137 -2.65 -1.62 -10.14
CA ILE A 137 -2.83 -0.58 -11.14
C ILE A 137 -2.21 -1.01 -12.48
N TRP A 138 -0.95 -1.46 -12.46
CA TRP A 138 -0.26 -1.88 -13.69
C TRP A 138 -0.95 -3.06 -14.37
N LYS A 139 -1.45 -4.01 -13.59
CA LYS A 139 -2.19 -5.15 -14.12
C LYS A 139 -3.47 -4.70 -14.84
N ALA A 140 -4.25 -3.80 -14.23
CA ALA A 140 -5.46 -3.24 -14.88
C ALA A 140 -5.12 -2.49 -16.17
N ILE A 141 -4.09 -1.62 -16.13
CA ILE A 141 -3.62 -0.88 -17.31
C ILE A 141 -3.18 -1.84 -18.42
N THR A 142 -2.45 -2.90 -18.07
CA THR A 142 -2.00 -3.89 -19.06
C THR A 142 -3.18 -4.65 -19.68
N GLU A 143 -4.18 -5.01 -18.89
CA GLU A 143 -5.40 -5.65 -19.40
C GLU A 143 -6.19 -4.73 -20.33
N LEU A 144 -6.34 -3.44 -19.97
CA LEU A 144 -7.00 -2.43 -20.82
C LEU A 144 -6.25 -2.22 -22.15
N TYR A 145 -4.92 -2.15 -22.08
CA TYR A 145 -4.08 -2.01 -23.27
C TYR A 145 -4.18 -3.23 -24.18
N ASN A 146 -4.06 -4.44 -23.64
CA ASN A 146 -4.13 -5.68 -24.42
C ASN A 146 -5.51 -5.90 -25.08
N LYS A 147 -6.58 -5.31 -24.50
CA LYS A 147 -7.93 -5.32 -25.06
C LYS A 147 -8.21 -4.11 -25.97
N SER A 148 -7.21 -3.31 -26.29
CA SER A 148 -7.33 -2.11 -27.12
C SER A 148 -8.35 -1.08 -26.61
N HIS A 149 -8.54 -1.02 -25.28
CA HIS A 149 -9.36 0.00 -24.65
C HIS A 149 -8.60 1.32 -24.46
N ILE A 150 -7.27 1.25 -24.39
CA ILE A 150 -6.34 2.39 -24.35
C ILE A 150 -5.24 2.17 -25.38
N ASN A 151 -4.74 3.27 -25.97
CA ASN A 151 -3.67 3.21 -26.99
C ASN A 151 -2.27 3.24 -26.36
N ASP A 152 -2.12 3.92 -25.24
CA ASP A 152 -0.85 4.11 -24.56
C ASP A 152 -0.96 3.75 -23.08
N LYS A 153 0.13 3.24 -22.50
CA LYS A 153 0.23 2.99 -21.06
C LYS A 153 0.85 4.20 -20.37
N PRO A 154 0.34 4.59 -19.18
CA PRO A 154 0.95 5.68 -18.39
C PRO A 154 2.33 5.28 -17.86
N LYS A 155 3.14 6.28 -17.53
CA LYS A 155 4.32 6.09 -16.68
C LYS A 155 3.85 5.88 -15.24
N LEU A 156 4.35 4.83 -14.60
CA LEU A 156 3.99 4.49 -13.23
C LEU A 156 5.19 4.73 -12.31
N HIS A 157 5.08 5.71 -11.41
CA HIS A 157 6.18 6.14 -10.54
C HIS A 157 6.00 5.60 -9.11
N CYS A 158 7.10 5.14 -8.53
CA CYS A 158 7.18 4.58 -7.18
C CYS A 158 7.80 5.59 -6.22
N ILE A 159 7.10 5.98 -5.17
CA ILE A 159 7.63 6.87 -4.13
C ILE A 159 7.78 6.12 -2.82
N GLN A 160 8.93 6.30 -2.18
CA GLN A 160 9.27 5.76 -0.88
C GLN A 160 9.75 6.87 0.08
N ALA A 161 9.65 6.62 1.38
CA ALA A 161 10.31 7.49 2.36
C ALA A 161 11.82 7.27 2.31
N MET A 162 12.63 8.33 2.41
CA MET A 162 14.10 8.24 2.36
C MET A 162 14.67 7.31 3.43
N ASN A 163 14.04 7.26 4.60
CA ASN A 163 14.42 6.41 5.71
C ASN A 163 14.17 4.90 5.46
N VAL A 164 13.30 4.56 4.50
CA VAL A 164 12.96 3.17 4.13
C VAL A 164 12.67 3.09 2.63
N ASN A 165 13.72 2.99 1.81
CA ASN A 165 13.60 3.10 0.35
C ASN A 165 14.25 1.96 -0.45
N PRO A 166 13.98 0.68 -0.16
CA PRO A 166 14.67 -0.45 -0.78
C PRO A 166 14.48 -0.56 -2.30
N ILE A 167 13.45 0.08 -2.87
CA ILE A 167 13.19 0.08 -4.31
C ILE A 167 13.88 1.28 -4.98
N ALA A 168 13.75 2.48 -4.40
CA ALA A 168 14.30 3.72 -4.93
C ALA A 168 15.82 3.81 -4.74
N SER A 169 16.37 3.19 -3.68
CA SER A 169 17.82 3.06 -3.53
C SER A 169 18.38 2.13 -4.62
N SER A 170 19.59 2.41 -5.06
CA SER A 170 20.34 1.50 -5.93
C SER A 170 20.47 0.10 -5.29
N ASP A 171 21.11 -0.86 -5.97
CA ASP A 171 21.36 -2.21 -5.45
C ASP A 171 22.18 -2.28 -4.14
N ARG A 172 22.53 -1.11 -3.59
CA ARG A 172 23.24 -0.94 -2.31
C ARG A 172 22.31 -0.74 -1.11
N TRP A 173 21.03 -1.14 -1.19
CA TRP A 173 20.11 -1.07 -0.06
C TRP A 173 20.66 -1.85 1.14
N ASP A 174 20.80 -1.16 2.26
CA ASP A 174 21.29 -1.71 3.52
C ASP A 174 20.17 -1.63 4.58
N LYS A 175 19.63 -2.77 4.95
CA LYS A 175 18.53 -2.87 5.93
C LYS A 175 18.94 -2.35 7.31
N SER A 176 20.23 -2.34 7.65
CA SER A 176 20.73 -1.81 8.93
C SER A 176 20.59 -0.28 9.04
N LYS A 177 20.36 0.41 7.92
CA LYS A 177 20.19 1.87 7.85
C LYS A 177 18.73 2.33 7.90
N ILE A 178 17.81 1.42 8.17
CA ILE A 178 16.39 1.77 8.35
C ILE A 178 16.26 2.70 9.55
N ALA A 179 15.61 3.85 9.32
CA ALA A 179 15.25 4.80 10.36
C ALA A 179 13.71 4.96 10.42
N PRO A 180 13.18 5.47 11.53
CA PRO A 180 11.75 5.75 11.65
C PRO A 180 11.24 6.66 10.53
N THR A 181 10.03 6.41 10.06
CA THR A 181 9.34 7.26 9.10
C THR A 181 7.89 7.49 9.53
N MET A 182 7.39 8.72 9.35
CA MET A 182 5.99 9.04 9.55
C MET A 182 5.09 8.38 8.51
N ALA A 183 5.63 8.05 7.33
CA ALA A 183 4.90 7.33 6.27
C ALA A 183 4.79 5.82 6.58
N GLY A 184 4.20 5.46 7.71
CA GLY A 184 4.14 4.09 8.23
C GLY A 184 3.53 3.07 7.27
N GLY A 185 2.65 3.48 6.35
CA GLY A 185 2.04 2.60 5.36
C GLY A 185 3.03 2.10 4.28
N ILE A 186 4.18 2.74 4.14
CA ILE A 186 5.28 2.34 3.22
C ILE A 186 6.59 2.02 3.93
N ALA A 187 6.59 1.92 5.25
CA ALA A 187 7.76 1.56 6.06
C ALA A 187 8.10 0.06 5.95
N VAL A 188 8.50 -0.39 4.76
CA VAL A 188 8.78 -1.79 4.45
C VAL A 188 10.21 -1.95 3.95
N GLY A 189 11.09 -2.47 4.81
CA GLY A 189 12.52 -2.62 4.51
C GLY A 189 12.86 -3.79 3.59
N SER A 190 11.99 -4.81 3.51
CA SER A 190 12.18 -6.00 2.67
C SER A 190 10.88 -6.37 1.95
N PRO A 191 10.46 -5.58 0.93
CA PRO A 191 9.22 -5.88 0.23
C PRO A 191 9.37 -7.17 -0.59
N PRO A 192 8.47 -8.16 -0.39
CA PRO A 192 8.58 -9.45 -1.08
C PRO A 192 8.43 -9.33 -2.60
N ARG A 193 7.75 -8.28 -3.07
CA ARG A 193 7.50 -8.03 -4.50
C ARG A 193 8.42 -6.96 -5.11
N LYS A 194 9.60 -6.72 -4.51
CA LYS A 194 10.57 -5.71 -4.98
C LYS A 194 10.93 -5.89 -6.46
N SER A 195 11.18 -7.12 -6.89
CA SER A 195 11.53 -7.43 -8.28
C SER A 195 10.38 -7.14 -9.25
N GLU A 196 9.14 -7.49 -8.87
CA GLU A 196 7.95 -7.21 -9.68
C GLU A 196 7.76 -5.69 -9.86
N VAL A 197 7.91 -4.91 -8.78
CA VAL A 197 7.81 -3.43 -8.86
C VAL A 197 8.90 -2.85 -9.74
N LYS A 198 10.16 -3.33 -9.64
CA LYS A 198 11.25 -2.88 -10.52
C LYS A 198 10.98 -3.21 -12.00
N ASN A 199 10.40 -4.37 -12.30
CA ASN A 199 10.02 -4.73 -13.66
C ASN A 199 8.94 -3.79 -14.20
N VAL A 200 7.91 -3.49 -13.43
CA VAL A 200 6.87 -2.53 -13.84
C VAL A 200 7.43 -1.13 -14.05
N LEU A 201 8.34 -0.65 -13.21
CA LEU A 201 9.02 0.64 -13.43
C LEU A 201 9.72 0.67 -14.79
N LYS A 202 10.42 -0.41 -15.14
CA LYS A 202 11.10 -0.53 -16.45
C LYS A 202 10.10 -0.58 -17.61
N GLU A 203 9.05 -1.37 -17.50
CA GLU A 203 8.02 -1.54 -18.55
C GLU A 203 7.21 -0.26 -18.78
N SER A 204 6.95 0.51 -17.71
CA SER A 204 6.16 1.75 -17.78
C SER A 204 7.01 2.99 -18.07
N ASN A 205 8.34 2.86 -18.20
CA ASN A 205 9.26 4.00 -18.22
C ASN A 205 9.08 4.94 -17.01
N GLY A 206 8.68 4.36 -15.86
CA GLY A 206 8.51 5.09 -14.61
C GLY A 206 9.80 5.24 -13.83
N PHE A 207 9.74 6.03 -12.76
CA PHE A 207 10.89 6.31 -11.90
C PHE A 207 10.58 5.89 -10.46
N ALA A 208 11.58 5.41 -9.75
CA ALA A 208 11.54 5.30 -8.30
C ALA A 208 12.25 6.50 -7.69
N ASN A 209 11.59 7.17 -6.75
CA ASN A 209 12.14 8.34 -6.04
C ASN A 209 11.89 8.19 -4.53
N SER A 210 12.72 8.82 -3.73
CA SER A 210 12.54 8.86 -2.27
C SER A 210 12.45 10.30 -1.77
N VAL A 211 11.65 10.51 -0.71
CA VAL A 211 11.32 11.82 -0.17
C VAL A 211 11.67 11.89 1.32
N THR A 212 12.06 13.07 1.79
CA THR A 212 12.42 13.31 3.19
C THR A 212 11.20 13.38 4.09
N GLU A 213 11.38 13.19 5.40
CA GLU A 213 10.31 13.31 6.38
C GLU A 213 9.74 14.75 6.41
N GLU A 214 10.61 15.76 6.25
CA GLU A 214 10.24 17.17 6.19
C GLU A 214 9.30 17.43 5.00
N SER A 215 9.64 16.95 3.81
CA SER A 215 8.81 17.15 2.62
C SER A 215 7.47 16.41 2.72
N ILE A 216 7.44 15.23 3.35
CA ILE A 216 6.19 14.52 3.63
C ILE A 216 5.28 15.35 4.55
N LYS A 217 5.82 15.89 5.65
CA LYS A 217 5.10 16.74 6.60
C LYS A 217 4.57 18.00 5.92
N GLU A 218 5.41 18.68 5.15
CA GLU A 218 5.03 19.88 4.41
C GLU A 218 3.88 19.63 3.45
N TRP A 219 3.93 18.54 2.68
CA TRP A 219 2.87 18.21 1.73
C TRP A 219 1.57 17.79 2.41
N GLN A 220 1.63 17.10 3.54
CA GLN A 220 0.43 16.80 4.33
C GLN A 220 -0.28 18.08 4.76
N ILE A 221 0.48 19.09 5.24
CA ILE A 221 -0.04 20.39 5.64
C ILE A 221 -0.56 21.20 4.44
N LYS A 222 0.20 21.22 3.33
CA LYS A 222 -0.22 21.92 2.09
C LYS A 222 -1.56 21.39 1.57
N LEU A 223 -1.73 20.06 1.50
CA LEU A 223 -2.98 19.43 1.06
C LEU A 223 -4.15 19.78 1.98
N ALA A 224 -3.94 19.75 3.29
CA ALA A 224 -4.99 20.08 4.25
C ALA A 224 -5.41 21.56 4.14
N LYS A 225 -4.45 22.49 4.03
CA LYS A 225 -4.71 23.94 4.01
C LYS A 225 -5.26 24.43 2.67
N ASN A 226 -4.77 23.89 1.55
CA ASN A 226 -5.10 24.43 0.23
C ASN A 226 -6.25 23.67 -0.44
N GLU A 227 -6.37 22.37 -0.18
CA GLU A 227 -7.34 21.50 -0.84
C GLU A 227 -8.41 20.94 0.11
N GLY A 228 -8.28 21.18 1.42
CA GLY A 228 -9.16 20.57 2.43
C GLY A 228 -8.99 19.05 2.55
N LEU A 229 -7.87 18.49 2.06
CA LEU A 229 -7.60 17.08 2.03
C LEU A 229 -6.61 16.68 3.15
N PHE A 230 -7.14 16.22 4.28
CA PHE A 230 -6.31 15.67 5.35
C PHE A 230 -6.05 14.19 5.13
N CYS A 231 -4.94 13.88 4.48
CA CYS A 231 -4.51 12.52 4.18
C CYS A 231 -3.44 12.01 5.14
N GLU A 232 -3.24 10.69 5.19
CA GLU A 232 -2.13 10.08 5.93
C GLU A 232 -0.76 10.49 5.33
N PRO A 233 0.34 10.49 6.12
CA PRO A 233 1.68 10.83 5.63
C PRO A 233 2.13 9.98 4.43
N THR A 234 1.71 8.72 4.36
CA THR A 234 1.97 7.83 3.23
C THR A 234 1.43 8.42 1.91
N SER A 235 0.23 9.00 1.92
CA SER A 235 -0.34 9.66 0.74
C SER A 235 0.41 10.93 0.40
N ALA A 236 0.76 11.74 1.41
CA ALA A 236 1.51 12.98 1.24
C ALA A 236 2.90 12.75 0.62
N ALA A 237 3.55 11.62 0.91
CA ALA A 237 4.82 11.23 0.30
C ALA A 237 4.76 11.21 -1.24
N ALA A 238 3.63 10.81 -1.84
CA ALA A 238 3.49 10.77 -3.28
C ALA A 238 3.46 12.18 -3.90
N PHE A 239 2.91 13.17 -3.19
CA PHE A 239 2.93 14.58 -3.63
C PHE A 239 4.33 15.20 -3.50
N ALA A 240 5.05 14.89 -2.43
CA ALA A 240 6.46 15.26 -2.32
C ALA A 240 7.30 14.64 -3.47
N GLY A 241 6.99 13.40 -3.84
CA GLY A 241 7.60 12.74 -4.98
C GLY A 241 7.26 13.40 -6.33
N LEU A 242 6.03 13.91 -6.52
CA LEU A 242 5.67 14.70 -7.69
C LEU A 242 6.55 15.94 -7.80
N GLU A 243 6.73 16.69 -6.71
CA GLU A 243 7.57 17.89 -6.69
C GLU A 243 9.01 17.57 -7.16
N ASN A 244 9.62 16.48 -6.66
CA ASN A 244 10.92 16.01 -7.08
C ASN A 244 10.95 15.66 -8.56
N LEU A 245 9.99 14.87 -9.06
CA LEU A 245 9.94 14.42 -10.45
C LEU A 245 9.76 15.59 -11.44
N VAL A 246 9.02 16.62 -11.05
CA VAL A 246 8.89 17.87 -11.84
C VAL A 246 10.19 18.66 -11.82
N HIS A 247 10.83 18.80 -10.66
CA HIS A 247 12.12 19.48 -10.52
C HIS A 247 13.22 18.79 -11.35
N GLU A 248 13.23 17.47 -11.35
CA GLU A 248 14.14 16.64 -12.15
C GLU A 248 13.78 16.59 -13.65
N LYS A 249 12.73 17.31 -14.08
CA LYS A 249 12.21 17.33 -15.47
C LYS A 249 11.81 15.93 -15.99
N ARG A 250 11.39 15.03 -15.09
CA ARG A 250 10.86 13.71 -15.42
C ARG A 250 9.37 13.75 -15.79
N ILE A 251 8.66 14.75 -15.25
CA ILE A 251 7.26 15.06 -15.55
C ILE A 251 7.19 16.52 -16.00
N ASN A 252 6.54 16.76 -17.15
CA ASN A 252 6.33 18.11 -17.65
C ASN A 252 5.09 18.74 -16.97
N LYS A 253 5.07 20.05 -16.81
CA LYS A 253 3.97 20.79 -16.18
C LYS A 253 2.64 20.67 -16.93
N THR A 254 2.65 20.26 -18.18
CA THR A 254 1.45 20.06 -19.03
C THR A 254 0.93 18.64 -18.99
N GLU A 255 1.68 17.68 -18.46
CA GLU A 255 1.25 16.28 -18.32
C GLU A 255 0.27 16.14 -17.13
N ARG A 256 -0.78 15.35 -17.32
CA ARG A 256 -1.72 15.02 -16.24
C ARG A 256 -1.10 13.97 -15.31
N VAL A 257 -1.32 14.17 -14.03
CA VAL A 257 -0.80 13.30 -12.98
C VAL A 257 -1.94 12.81 -12.11
N LEU A 258 -2.01 11.51 -11.86
CA LEU A 258 -2.90 10.90 -10.88
C LEU A 258 -2.10 10.48 -9.66
N ILE A 259 -2.57 10.88 -8.47
CA ILE A 259 -2.02 10.45 -7.20
C ILE A 259 -3.13 9.86 -6.33
N PRO A 260 -3.11 8.57 -5.99
CA PRO A 260 -4.10 7.99 -5.11
C PRO A 260 -3.94 8.49 -3.67
N ILE A 261 -5.02 9.01 -3.08
CA ILE A 261 -5.10 9.23 -1.62
C ILE A 261 -5.36 7.88 -0.97
N THR A 262 -4.32 7.28 -0.41
CA THR A 262 -4.32 5.88 0.07
C THR A 262 -4.98 5.70 1.42
N GLY A 263 -5.07 6.76 2.23
CA GLY A 263 -5.70 6.74 3.54
C GLY A 263 -5.96 8.12 4.12
N SER A 264 -6.87 8.18 5.10
CA SER A 264 -7.19 9.38 5.86
C SER A 264 -6.15 9.66 6.94
N GLY A 265 -5.85 10.92 7.19
CA GLY A 265 -4.97 11.40 8.27
C GLY A 265 -5.58 11.27 9.67
N LEU A 266 -6.88 11.04 9.79
CA LEU A 266 -7.59 10.96 11.09
C LEU A 266 -7.12 9.79 11.98
N LYS A 267 -6.38 8.85 11.45
CA LYS A 267 -5.85 7.67 12.17
C LYS A 267 -4.44 7.89 12.74
N ASP A 268 -3.76 8.91 12.29
CA ASP A 268 -2.37 9.18 12.63
C ASP A 268 -2.28 10.34 13.62
N VAL A 269 -1.20 10.38 14.40
CA VAL A 269 -0.91 11.51 15.27
C VAL A 269 -0.57 12.71 14.39
N PHE A 270 -1.21 13.85 14.65
CA PHE A 270 -0.90 15.07 13.92
C PHE A 270 0.54 15.49 14.22
N PRO A 271 1.37 15.77 13.23
CA PRO A 271 2.71 16.28 13.47
C PRO A 271 2.63 17.72 14.02
N GLU A 272 3.03 17.90 15.28
CA GLU A 272 3.20 19.23 15.90
C GLU A 272 4.23 20.07 15.16
#